data_d5743fbebec5bfa76c18fa67b6ada4a8
#
_entry.id   d5743fbebec5bfa76c18fa67b6ada4a8
#
_cell.length_a   1.000
_cell.length_b   1.000
_cell.length_c   1.000
_cell.angle_alpha   90.00
_cell.angle_beta   90.00
_cell.angle_gamma   90.00
#
_symmetry.space_group_name_H-M   'P 1'
#
loop_
_entity.id
_entity.type
_entity.pdbx_description
1 polymer ?
#
loop_
_entity_poly.entity_id
_entity_poly.type
_entity_poly.pdbx_seq_one_letter_code
_entity_poly.pdbx_strand_id
1 'polypeptide(L)'
;VSIINLASYRRARSARPTKACGPALADIMDALHQHGGALHRSEVARQVAEWRGLRAREDIFAIEMELDRAFRDYLAAAEMRSQPPLLFQPFGPRSYRWALTDAGRTLLSDRHVSRRRTR
;
A
#
# COMPACT_ATOMS: atom_id res chain seq x y z
N VAL A 1 -7.03 -8.23 23.87
CA VAL A 1 -7.52 -9.37 23.11
C VAL A 1 -7.84 -8.95 21.69
N SER A 2 -8.58 -7.86 21.50
CA SER A 2 -8.87 -7.35 20.16
C SER A 2 -7.59 -6.90 19.45
N ILE A 3 -6.58 -6.48 20.18
CA ILE A 3 -5.29 -6.11 19.62
C ILE A 3 -4.62 -7.31 18.96
N ILE A 4 -4.73 -8.47 19.56
CA ILE A 4 -4.17 -9.69 19.03
C ILE A 4 -4.85 -10.05 17.71
N ASN A 5 -6.17 -9.92 17.66
CA ASN A 5 -6.92 -10.20 16.44
C ASN A 5 -6.56 -9.26 15.32
N LEU A 6 -6.37 -7.99 15.62
CA LEU A 6 -5.97 -7.01 14.63
C LEU A 6 -4.57 -7.32 14.08
N ALA A 7 -3.66 -7.71 14.95
CA ALA A 7 -2.32 -8.07 14.53
C ALA A 7 -2.33 -9.28 13.60
N SER A 8 -3.15 -10.27 13.90
CA SER A 8 -3.29 -11.46 13.06
C SER A 8 -3.89 -11.12 11.71
N TYR A 9 -4.90 -10.26 11.70
CA TYR A 9 -5.51 -9.81 10.47
C TYR A 9 -4.51 -9.07 9.58
N ARG A 10 -3.73 -8.19 10.17
CA ARG A 10 -2.71 -7.44 9.42
C ARG A 10 -1.65 -8.36 8.84
N ARG A 11 -1.23 -9.35 9.60
CA ARG A 11 -0.25 -10.33 9.10
C ARG A 11 -0.80 -11.11 7.93
N ALA A 12 -2.05 -11.52 7.99
CA ALA A 12 -2.68 -12.25 6.92
C ALA A 12 -2.71 -11.43 5.64
N ARG A 13 -3.00 -10.13 5.75
CA ARG A 13 -2.97 -9.24 4.60
C ARG A 13 -1.57 -9.01 4.07
N SER A 14 -0.62 -8.84 4.99
CA SER A 14 0.78 -8.57 4.63
C SER A 14 1.48 -9.77 4.01
N ALA A 15 0.97 -10.98 4.27
CA ALA A 15 1.52 -12.19 3.71
C ALA A 15 1.22 -12.35 2.21
N ARG A 16 0.60 -11.35 1.62
CA ARG A 16 0.30 -11.34 0.20
C ARG A 16 1.55 -11.04 -0.62
N PRO A 17 1.41 -10.98 -1.93
CA PRO A 17 2.48 -10.85 -2.88
C PRO A 17 3.43 -9.68 -2.74
N THR A 18 2.98 -8.64 -2.10
CA THR A 18 3.81 -7.47 -1.90
C THR A 18 4.64 -7.56 -0.64
N LYS A 19 4.68 -8.70 -0.05
CA LYS A 19 5.42 -8.99 1.17
C LYS A 19 6.87 -8.53 1.11
N ALA A 20 7.52 -8.65 -0.05
CA ALA A 20 8.91 -8.25 -0.21
C ALA A 20 9.11 -6.74 -0.02
N CYS A 21 8.04 -5.96 -0.16
CA CYS A 21 8.08 -4.51 -0.02
C CYS A 21 7.70 -4.03 1.38
N GLY A 22 7.32 -4.96 2.28
CA GLY A 22 6.88 -4.62 3.61
C GLY A 22 5.38 -4.40 3.72
N PRO A 23 4.83 -4.51 4.95
CA PRO A 23 3.38 -4.43 5.15
C PRO A 23 2.76 -3.07 4.84
N ALA A 24 3.46 -1.98 5.16
CA ALA A 24 2.93 -0.65 4.88
C ALA A 24 2.81 -0.42 3.37
N LEU A 25 3.82 -0.86 2.63
CA LEU A 25 3.81 -0.70 1.18
C LEU A 25 2.75 -1.58 0.53
N ALA A 26 2.56 -2.79 1.05
CA ALA A 26 1.51 -3.68 0.58
C ALA A 26 0.14 -3.03 0.76
N ASP A 27 -0.09 -2.38 1.89
CA ASP A 27 -1.35 -1.68 2.15
C ASP A 27 -1.56 -0.52 1.17
N ILE A 28 -0.50 0.24 0.89
CA ILE A 28 -0.58 1.33 -0.09
C ILE A 28 -0.98 0.77 -1.45
N MET A 29 -0.30 -0.27 -1.90
CA MET A 29 -0.57 -0.86 -3.22
C MET A 29 -1.97 -1.43 -3.32
N ASP A 30 -2.42 -2.12 -2.28
CA ASP A 30 -3.78 -2.66 -2.24
C ASP A 30 -4.82 -1.56 -2.32
N ALA A 31 -4.63 -0.47 -1.58
CA ALA A 31 -5.56 0.65 -1.60
C ALA A 31 -5.62 1.30 -2.98
N LEU A 32 -4.47 1.53 -3.59
CA LEU A 32 -4.41 2.11 -4.93
C LEU A 32 -5.08 1.20 -5.95
N HIS A 33 -4.83 -0.10 -5.85
CA HIS A 33 -5.42 -1.05 -6.79
C HIS A 33 -6.95 -1.05 -6.71
N GLN A 34 -7.51 -0.98 -5.51
CA GLN A 34 -8.95 -0.97 -5.32
C GLN A 34 -9.62 0.31 -5.83
N HIS A 35 -8.87 1.38 -5.94
CA HIS A 35 -9.41 2.68 -6.33
C HIS A 35 -8.91 3.18 -7.68
N GLY A 36 -8.62 2.26 -8.58
CA GLY A 36 -8.29 2.61 -9.96
C GLY A 36 -6.83 2.89 -10.23
N GLY A 37 -5.98 2.72 -9.24
CA GLY A 37 -4.54 2.83 -9.42
C GLY A 37 -3.91 4.13 -8.98
N ALA A 38 -4.68 5.13 -8.57
CA ALA A 38 -4.16 6.41 -8.10
C ALA A 38 -5.07 7.03 -7.04
N LEU A 39 -4.47 7.58 -5.99
CA LEU A 39 -5.20 8.23 -4.90
C LEU A 39 -4.31 9.25 -4.20
N HIS A 40 -4.93 10.25 -3.59
CA HIS A 40 -4.24 11.13 -2.67
C HIS A 40 -3.86 10.34 -1.42
N ARG A 41 -2.70 10.64 -0.82
CA ARG A 41 -2.22 9.87 0.35
C ARG A 41 -3.20 9.88 1.52
N SER A 42 -3.98 10.95 1.68
CA SER A 42 -4.97 10.99 2.76
C SER A 42 -6.09 9.98 2.55
N GLU A 43 -6.46 9.74 1.29
CA GLU A 43 -7.46 8.72 0.98
C GLU A 43 -6.91 7.32 1.17
N VAL A 44 -5.62 7.12 0.85
CA VAL A 44 -4.96 5.84 1.11
C VAL A 44 -4.96 5.58 2.62
N ALA A 45 -4.62 6.59 3.41
CA ALA A 45 -4.59 6.45 4.87
C ALA A 45 -5.97 6.12 5.43
N ARG A 46 -7.03 6.73 4.91
CA ARG A 46 -8.39 6.42 5.34
C ARG A 46 -8.76 4.98 5.04
N GLN A 47 -8.41 4.52 3.86
CA GLN A 47 -8.71 3.15 3.48
C GLN A 47 -7.98 2.15 4.37
N VAL A 48 -6.70 2.40 4.63
CA VAL A 48 -5.90 1.55 5.50
C VAL A 48 -6.43 1.58 6.93
N ALA A 49 -6.82 2.76 7.42
CA ALA A 49 -7.41 2.90 8.75
C ALA A 49 -8.69 2.07 8.87
N GLU A 50 -9.53 2.11 7.84
CA GLU A 50 -10.75 1.32 7.81
C GLU A 50 -10.44 -0.17 7.92
N TRP A 51 -9.46 -0.64 7.16
CA TRP A 51 -9.04 -2.04 7.23
C TRP A 51 -8.50 -2.42 8.60
N ARG A 52 -7.89 -1.47 9.31
CA ARG A 52 -7.37 -1.71 10.66
C ARG A 52 -8.40 -1.49 11.75
N GLY A 53 -9.61 -1.07 11.40
CA GLY A 53 -10.68 -0.81 12.36
C GLY A 53 -10.49 0.48 13.16
N LEU A 54 -9.75 1.44 12.61
CA LEU A 54 -9.45 2.70 13.27
C LEU A 54 -10.24 3.84 12.61
N ARG A 55 -10.84 4.70 13.44
CA ARG A 55 -11.68 5.80 12.95
C ARG A 55 -11.28 7.16 13.50
N ALA A 56 -10.50 7.18 14.57
CA ALA A 56 -10.10 8.43 15.20
C ALA A 56 -9.17 9.22 14.27
N ARG A 57 -9.35 10.52 14.27
CA ARG A 57 -8.57 11.40 13.40
C ARG A 57 -7.07 11.28 13.67
N GLU A 58 -6.70 11.15 14.94
CA GLU A 58 -5.30 10.99 15.34
C GLU A 58 -4.70 9.71 14.78
N ASP A 59 -5.48 8.63 14.78
CA ASP A 59 -5.02 7.35 14.27
C ASP A 59 -4.85 7.40 12.76
N ILE A 60 -5.78 8.04 12.07
CA ILE A 60 -5.69 8.19 10.62
C ILE A 60 -4.47 9.01 10.24
N PHE A 61 -4.22 10.09 11.00
CA PHE A 61 -3.04 10.92 10.75
C PHE A 61 -1.75 10.14 10.96
N ALA A 62 -1.69 9.35 12.04
CA ALA A 62 -0.52 8.53 12.33
C ALA A 62 -0.26 7.52 11.20
N ILE A 63 -1.34 6.92 10.69
CA ILE A 63 -1.24 6.00 9.56
C ILE A 63 -0.73 6.72 8.33
N GLU A 64 -1.26 7.91 8.05
CA GLU A 64 -0.81 8.69 6.90
C GLU A 64 0.69 8.95 6.96
N MET A 65 1.20 9.30 8.13
CA MET A 65 2.63 9.53 8.31
C MET A 65 3.44 8.25 8.17
N GLU A 66 2.94 7.16 8.70
CA GLU A 66 3.58 5.85 8.56
C GLU A 66 3.69 5.45 7.08
N LEU A 67 2.60 5.60 6.35
CA LEU A 67 2.57 5.23 4.94
C LEU A 67 3.44 6.16 4.10
N ASP A 68 3.42 7.46 4.42
CA ASP A 68 4.25 8.42 3.70
C ASP A 68 5.73 8.10 3.84
N ARG A 69 6.14 7.72 5.04
CA ARG A 69 7.52 7.34 5.28
C ARG A 69 7.90 6.09 4.48
N ALA A 70 7.03 5.08 4.50
CA ALA A 70 7.27 3.86 3.75
C ALA A 70 7.36 4.13 2.25
N PHE A 71 6.50 5.01 1.75
CA PHE A 71 6.47 5.38 0.34
C PHE A 71 7.78 6.06 -0.07
N ARG A 72 8.23 7.03 0.72
CA ARG A 72 9.48 7.75 0.43
C ARG A 72 10.69 6.83 0.51
N ASP A 73 10.74 5.99 1.53
CA ASP A 73 11.83 5.03 1.68
C ASP A 73 11.88 4.08 0.49
N TYR A 74 10.71 3.65 0.02
CA TYR A 74 10.63 2.78 -1.13
C TYR A 74 11.16 3.47 -2.39
N LEU A 75 10.75 4.71 -2.64
CA LEU A 75 11.21 5.44 -3.83
C LEU A 75 12.71 5.65 -3.81
N ALA A 76 13.26 5.99 -2.65
CA ALA A 76 14.69 6.18 -2.51
C ALA A 76 15.46 4.89 -2.78
N ALA A 77 14.94 3.77 -2.27
CA ALA A 77 15.57 2.47 -2.49
C ALA A 77 15.44 2.03 -3.96
N ALA A 78 14.32 2.36 -4.60
CA ALA A 78 14.09 1.99 -6.00
C ALA A 78 15.09 2.68 -6.94
N GLU A 79 15.49 3.90 -6.61
CA GLU A 79 16.50 4.61 -7.41
C GLU A 79 17.85 3.89 -7.40
N MET A 80 18.11 3.15 -6.33
CA MET A 80 19.35 2.40 -6.19
C MET A 80 19.32 1.03 -6.84
N ARG A 81 18.15 0.60 -7.29
CA ARG A 81 17.95 -0.71 -7.91
C ARG A 81 17.73 -0.55 -9.39
N SER A 82 18.11 -1.58 -10.14
CA SER A 82 17.91 -1.59 -11.58
C SER A 82 16.49 -2.00 -11.98
N GLN A 83 15.63 -2.26 -11.03
CA GLN A 83 14.27 -2.72 -11.29
C GLN A 83 13.29 -1.56 -11.42
N PRO A 84 12.28 -1.66 -12.28
CA PRO A 84 11.28 -0.61 -12.39
C PRO A 84 10.50 -0.48 -11.09
N PRO A 85 10.22 0.74 -10.65
CA PRO A 85 9.44 0.93 -9.43
C PRO A 85 8.00 0.48 -9.60
N LEU A 86 7.36 0.13 -8.49
CA LEU A 86 5.94 -0.29 -8.48
C LEU A 86 5.01 0.89 -8.23
N LEU A 87 5.55 1.97 -7.70
CA LEU A 87 4.81 3.17 -7.30
C LEU A 87 5.50 4.41 -7.82
N PHE A 88 4.74 5.47 -8.05
CA PHE A 88 5.32 6.76 -8.44
C PHE A 88 4.38 7.90 -8.07
N GLN A 89 4.87 9.12 -8.21
CA GLN A 89 4.10 10.33 -7.96
C GLN A 89 3.80 10.99 -9.30
N PRO A 90 2.59 10.83 -9.83
CA PRO A 90 2.27 11.29 -11.19
C PRO A 90 2.36 12.80 -11.39
N PHE A 91 2.24 13.57 -10.29
CA PHE A 91 2.30 15.02 -10.36
C PHE A 91 3.54 15.60 -9.68
N GLY A 92 4.56 14.76 -9.46
CA GLY A 92 5.83 15.20 -8.90
C GLY A 92 5.95 15.02 -7.40
N PRO A 93 7.15 15.25 -6.86
CA PRO A 93 7.45 14.95 -5.45
C PRO A 93 6.74 15.87 -4.45
N ARG A 94 6.22 17.02 -4.90
CA ARG A 94 5.48 17.93 -4.02
C ARG A 94 4.00 17.57 -3.93
N SER A 95 3.53 16.73 -4.84
CA SER A 95 2.16 16.27 -4.82
C SER A 95 2.03 15.07 -3.89
N TYR A 96 0.92 14.99 -3.20
CA TYR A 96 0.64 13.86 -2.32
C TYR A 96 -0.22 12.80 -3.00
N ARG A 97 -0.32 12.86 -4.33
CA ARG A 97 -1.03 11.84 -5.07
C ARG A 97 -0.05 10.73 -5.43
N TRP A 98 -0.44 9.51 -5.10
CA TRP A 98 0.37 8.31 -5.35
C TRP A 98 -0.32 7.45 -6.39
N ALA A 99 0.47 6.74 -7.17
CA ALA A 99 -0.08 5.89 -8.24
C ALA A 99 0.74 4.63 -8.40
N LEU A 100 0.08 3.60 -8.93
CA LEU A 100 0.75 2.36 -9.33
C LEU A 100 1.35 2.57 -10.72
N THR A 101 2.57 2.08 -10.91
CA THR A 101 3.15 1.98 -12.25
C THR A 101 2.53 0.79 -12.97
N ASP A 102 2.85 0.64 -14.24
CA ASP A 102 2.42 -0.54 -14.98
C ASP A 102 2.95 -1.82 -14.32
N ALA A 103 4.21 -1.78 -13.86
CA ALA A 103 4.78 -2.91 -13.15
C ALA A 103 4.00 -3.25 -11.87
N GLY A 104 3.59 -2.21 -11.12
CA GLY A 104 2.77 -2.40 -9.93
C GLY A 104 1.41 -3.00 -10.23
N ARG A 105 0.76 -2.51 -11.28
CA ARG A 105 -0.54 -3.03 -11.71
C ARG A 105 -0.43 -4.49 -12.14
N THR A 106 0.60 -4.82 -12.88
CA THR A 106 0.82 -6.18 -13.36
C THR A 106 1.03 -7.13 -12.19
N LEU A 107 1.83 -6.73 -11.22
CA LEU A 107 2.09 -7.55 -10.05
C LEU A 107 0.80 -7.90 -9.31
N LEU A 108 -0.05 -6.90 -9.07
CA LEU A 108 -1.29 -7.12 -8.35
C LEU A 108 -2.32 -7.90 -9.18
N SER A 109 -2.37 -7.65 -10.47
CA SER A 109 -3.28 -8.37 -11.35
C SER A 109 -2.93 -9.85 -11.45
N ASP A 110 -1.66 -10.16 -11.62
CA ASP A 110 -1.19 -11.55 -11.67
C ASP A 110 -1.55 -12.28 -10.40
N ARG A 111 -1.49 -11.59 -9.31
CA ARG A 111 -1.80 -12.14 -8.03
C ARG A 111 -3.26 -12.46 -7.86
N HIS A 112 -4.13 -11.58 -8.32
CA HIS A 112 -5.57 -11.83 -8.28
C HIS A 112 -5.96 -13.00 -9.15
N VAL A 113 -5.35 -13.11 -10.33
CA VAL A 113 -5.61 -14.23 -11.23
C VAL A 113 -5.18 -15.53 -10.58
N SER A 114 -4.00 -15.57 -9.97
CA SER A 114 -3.53 -16.76 -9.27
C SER A 114 -4.47 -17.19 -8.16
N ARG A 115 -5.01 -16.24 -7.41
CA ARG A 115 -5.97 -16.56 -6.35
C ARG A 115 -7.24 -17.16 -6.88
N ARG A 116 -7.74 -16.65 -7.98
CA ARG A 116 -8.96 -17.19 -8.58
C ARG A 116 -8.77 -18.61 -9.06
N ARG A 117 -7.59 -18.91 -9.57
CA ARG A 117 -7.29 -20.24 -10.07
C ARG A 117 -7.16 -21.28 -8.96
N THR A 118 -6.75 -20.88 -7.78
CA THR A 118 -6.57 -21.81 -6.68
C THR A 118 -7.87 -22.14 -5.96
N ARG A 119 -8.93 -21.51 -6.33
CA ARG A 119 -10.24 -21.87 -5.83
C ARG A 119 -10.92 -22.85 -6.80
#